data_676ca2f4fc63087cefc2bf46d673286c
#
_entry.id   676ca2f4fc63087cefc2bf46d673286c
#
_cell.length_a   1.000
_cell.length_b   1.000
_cell.length_c   1.000
_cell.angle_alpha   90.00
_cell.angle_beta   90.00
_cell.angle_gamma   90.00
#
_symmetry.space_group_name_H-M   'P 1'
#
loop_
_entity.id
_entity.type
_entity.pdbx_description
1 polymer ?
#
loop_
_entity_poly.entity_id
_entity_poly.type
_entity_poly.pdbx_seq_one_letter_code
_entity_poly.pdbx_strand_id
1 'polypeptide(L)'
;YEIFKNVREENGFVCKSMVVFIIGCTFVQCFLFGVFFHFHDALPKGEQYVKTEIPGSISTKNMYTTVDKKEELGALGGYLTQNHLTEKKVLLYGEIPAISYIFDMEPAVYTTWADLRSNTLERLQADLDAITTDYPVVIVTDAIGQELSGNTSYVDEKLDAIAQFLSRGNYQCGYAQKGYYVYTSQ
;
A
#
# COMPACT_ATOMS: atom_id res chain seq x y z
N TYR A 1 -1.52 29.58 30.33
CA TYR A 1 -2.40 30.73 30.61
C TYR A 1 -1.63 31.90 31.21
N GLU A 2 -0.74 31.70 32.18
CA GLU A 2 0.09 32.74 32.79
C GLU A 2 1.16 33.32 31.85
N ILE A 3 1.76 32.51 31.02
CA ILE A 3 2.74 32.96 30.01
C ILE A 3 2.08 33.95 29.05
N PHE A 4 0.87 33.67 28.62
CA PHE A 4 0.10 34.57 27.74
C PHE A 4 -0.31 35.87 28.42
N LYS A 5 -0.50 35.89 29.73
CA LYS A 5 -0.85 37.06 30.49
C LYS A 5 0.29 38.08 30.65
N ASN A 6 1.52 37.57 30.94
CA ASN A 6 2.71 38.41 31.05
C ASN A 6 3.17 39.01 29.72
N VAL A 7 3.05 38.26 28.63
CA VAL A 7 3.39 38.74 27.28
C VAL A 7 2.38 39.82 26.81
N ARG A 8 1.18 39.85 27.39
CA ARG A 8 0.11 40.80 27.02
C ARG A 8 0.41 42.25 27.48
N GLU A 9 1.19 42.43 28.52
CA GLU A 9 1.40 43.77 29.10
C GLU A 9 2.57 44.55 28.47
N GLU A 10 3.64 43.88 28.01
CA GLU A 10 4.83 44.60 27.51
C GLU A 10 4.99 44.66 25.98
N ASN A 11 4.45 43.69 25.22
CA ASN A 11 4.63 43.62 23.75
C ASN A 11 3.36 43.08 23.03
N GLY A 12 2.19 43.40 23.46
CA GLY A 12 0.92 42.80 23.03
C GLY A 12 0.66 42.81 21.52
N PHE A 13 1.15 43.82 20.80
CA PHE A 13 0.97 43.91 19.35
C PHE A 13 1.89 42.95 18.58
N VAL A 14 3.18 42.93 18.93
CA VAL A 14 4.17 42.07 18.27
C VAL A 14 3.83 40.61 18.47
N CYS A 15 3.46 40.22 19.70
CA CYS A 15 3.11 38.85 20.01
C CYS A 15 1.83 38.38 19.31
N LYS A 16 0.81 39.24 19.22
CA LYS A 16 -0.43 38.94 18.45
C LYS A 16 -0.11 38.78 16.98
N SER A 17 0.72 39.64 16.41
CA SER A 17 1.14 39.58 15.00
C SER A 17 1.91 38.29 14.71
N MET A 18 2.84 37.85 15.60
CA MET A 18 3.55 36.59 15.46
C MET A 18 2.62 35.38 15.53
N VAL A 19 1.67 35.38 16.46
CA VAL A 19 0.69 34.28 16.59
C VAL A 19 -0.17 34.19 15.33
N VAL A 20 -0.69 35.32 14.82
CA VAL A 20 -1.47 35.36 13.58
C VAL A 20 -0.62 34.88 12.39
N PHE A 21 0.64 35.29 12.32
CA PHE A 21 1.57 34.87 11.25
C PHE A 21 1.81 33.35 11.31
N ILE A 22 2.10 32.79 12.49
CA ILE A 22 2.30 31.35 12.65
C ILE A 22 1.06 30.57 12.27
N ILE A 23 -0.12 31.00 12.74
CA ILE A 23 -1.40 30.36 12.38
C ILE A 23 -1.63 30.44 10.86
N GLY A 24 -1.37 31.60 10.26
CA GLY A 24 -1.48 31.79 8.81
C GLY A 24 -0.54 30.88 8.03
N CYS A 25 0.73 30.79 8.42
CA CYS A 25 1.71 29.89 7.81
C CYS A 25 1.31 28.44 7.95
N THR A 26 0.87 28.02 9.14
CA THR A 26 0.41 26.65 9.38
C THR A 26 -0.82 26.33 8.53
N PHE A 27 -1.77 27.25 8.44
CA PHE A 27 -2.97 27.08 7.61
C PHE A 27 -2.62 26.94 6.13
N VAL A 28 -1.74 27.84 5.62
CA VAL A 28 -1.26 27.77 4.23
C VAL A 28 -0.51 26.47 3.98
N GLN A 29 0.33 26.04 4.92
CA GLN A 29 1.07 24.79 4.80
C GLN A 29 0.13 23.57 4.81
N CYS A 30 -0.85 23.52 5.72
CA CYS A 30 -1.85 22.45 5.75
C CYS A 30 -2.70 22.44 4.47
N PHE A 31 -3.07 23.62 3.96
CA PHE A 31 -3.83 23.74 2.72
C PHE A 31 -3.01 23.28 1.52
N LEU A 32 -1.75 23.72 1.40
CA LEU A 32 -0.86 23.30 0.32
C LEU A 32 -0.59 21.79 0.38
N PHE A 33 -0.33 21.24 1.58
CA PHE A 33 -0.17 19.79 1.75
C PHE A 33 -1.45 19.02 1.43
N GLY A 34 -2.61 19.51 1.86
CA GLY A 34 -3.88 18.83 1.61
C GLY A 34 -4.35 18.89 0.15
N VAL A 35 -3.94 19.91 -0.61
CA VAL A 35 -4.41 20.12 -1.99
C VAL A 35 -3.38 19.70 -3.04
N PHE A 36 -2.08 19.88 -2.76
CA PHE A 36 -1.02 19.67 -3.74
C PHE A 36 -0.08 18.50 -3.43
N PHE A 37 -0.05 18.02 -2.19
CA PHE A 37 0.73 16.85 -1.81
C PHE A 37 -0.20 15.66 -1.58
N HIS A 38 -0.45 14.89 -2.62
CA HIS A 38 -0.93 13.53 -2.46
C HIS A 38 0.27 12.62 -2.19
N PHE A 39 0.17 11.81 -1.12
CA PHE A 39 1.21 10.91 -0.67
C PHE A 39 1.81 10.11 -1.83
N HIS A 40 3.11 10.21 -2.00
CA HIS A 40 4.01 9.41 -2.85
C HIS A 40 3.88 9.47 -4.36
N ASP A 41 2.77 9.90 -4.92
CA ASP A 41 2.69 10.09 -6.36
C ASP A 41 2.92 11.57 -6.67
N ALA A 42 4.20 12.00 -6.65
CA ALA A 42 4.56 13.24 -7.28
C ALA A 42 4.19 13.10 -8.76
N LEU A 43 3.04 13.67 -9.13
CA LEU A 43 2.62 13.68 -10.53
C LEU A 43 3.72 14.26 -11.38
N PRO A 44 4.16 13.58 -12.44
CA PRO A 44 4.93 14.21 -13.50
C PRO A 44 4.17 15.44 -13.99
N LYS A 45 4.91 16.50 -14.35
CA LYS A 45 4.30 17.73 -14.85
C LYS A 45 3.35 17.39 -16.01
N GLY A 46 2.07 17.64 -15.84
CA GLY A 46 1.05 17.46 -16.89
C GLY A 46 0.10 16.28 -16.71
N GLU A 47 0.33 15.40 -15.75
CA GLU A 47 -0.64 14.33 -15.44
C GLU A 47 -1.81 14.85 -14.61
N GLN A 48 -2.99 14.26 -14.84
CA GLN A 48 -4.20 14.58 -14.12
C GLN A 48 -4.58 13.43 -13.18
N TYR A 49 -5.01 13.79 -11.98
CA TYR A 49 -5.65 12.83 -11.09
C TYR A 49 -7.06 12.51 -11.59
N VAL A 50 -7.38 11.24 -11.63
CA VAL A 50 -8.71 10.72 -11.97
C VAL A 50 -9.30 9.98 -10.79
N LYS A 51 -10.62 9.92 -10.72
CA LYS A 51 -11.29 9.08 -9.71
C LYS A 51 -10.92 7.63 -9.89
N THR A 52 -10.60 6.99 -8.78
CA THR A 52 -10.18 5.58 -8.72
C THR A 52 -11.39 4.66 -8.80
N GLU A 53 -12.33 4.80 -9.61
CA GLU A 53 -13.49 3.93 -9.70
C GLU A 53 -13.07 2.53 -10.17
N ILE A 54 -12.71 1.67 -9.20
CA ILE A 54 -12.34 0.28 -9.48
C ILE A 54 -13.59 -0.57 -9.32
N PRO A 55 -13.97 -1.36 -10.34
CA PRO A 55 -15.09 -2.28 -10.25
C PRO A 55 -14.95 -3.24 -9.06
N GLY A 56 -15.99 -3.35 -8.25
CA GLY A 56 -15.99 -4.24 -7.07
C GLY A 56 -15.38 -3.63 -5.80
N SER A 57 -14.75 -2.43 -5.86
CA SER A 57 -14.20 -1.77 -4.68
C SER A 57 -15.11 -0.65 -4.18
N ILE A 58 -15.62 -0.81 -2.96
CA ILE A 58 -16.38 0.26 -2.25
C ILE A 58 -15.40 1.27 -1.64
N SER A 59 -14.24 0.82 -1.20
CA SER A 59 -13.22 1.60 -0.50
C SER A 59 -12.66 2.75 -1.35
N THR A 60 -12.62 2.58 -2.67
CA THR A 60 -12.00 3.56 -3.59
C THR A 60 -12.95 4.59 -4.17
N LYS A 61 -14.23 4.55 -3.83
CA LYS A 61 -15.29 5.37 -4.45
C LYS A 61 -15.02 6.88 -4.49
N ASN A 62 -14.25 7.41 -3.53
CA ASN A 62 -13.93 8.84 -3.44
C ASN A 62 -12.42 9.11 -3.48
N MET A 63 -11.62 8.15 -3.90
CA MET A 63 -10.17 8.30 -4.02
C MET A 63 -9.80 8.79 -5.43
N TYR A 64 -8.66 9.44 -5.51
CA TYR A 64 -8.07 9.90 -6.77
C TYR A 64 -6.68 9.28 -6.92
N THR A 65 -6.33 8.92 -8.14
CA THR A 65 -5.02 8.36 -8.49
C THR A 65 -4.63 8.79 -9.92
N THR A 66 -3.46 8.42 -10.37
CA THR A 66 -3.04 8.63 -11.77
C THR A 66 -3.83 7.71 -12.72
N VAL A 67 -3.88 8.07 -13.99
CA VAL A 67 -4.54 7.25 -15.02
C VAL A 67 -3.94 5.86 -15.08
N ASP A 68 -2.59 5.77 -15.09
CA ASP A 68 -1.86 4.51 -15.18
C ASP A 68 -2.17 3.61 -13.97
N LYS A 69 -2.11 4.18 -12.75
CA LYS A 69 -2.41 3.40 -11.54
C LYS A 69 -3.87 2.93 -11.50
N LYS A 70 -4.82 3.73 -12.02
CA LYS A 70 -6.21 3.31 -12.16
C LYS A 70 -6.34 2.12 -13.13
N GLU A 71 -5.64 2.15 -14.26
CA GLU A 71 -5.63 1.05 -15.21
C GLU A 71 -5.00 -0.22 -14.62
N GLU A 72 -3.87 -0.10 -13.91
CA GLU A 72 -3.22 -1.20 -13.23
C GLU A 72 -4.15 -1.88 -12.21
N LEU A 73 -4.72 -1.08 -11.31
CA LEU A 73 -5.64 -1.57 -10.29
C LEU A 73 -6.94 -2.11 -10.88
N GLY A 74 -7.45 -1.48 -11.95
CA GLY A 74 -8.64 -1.95 -12.66
C GLY A 74 -8.43 -3.33 -13.32
N ALA A 75 -7.27 -3.54 -13.95
CA ALA A 75 -6.90 -4.81 -14.55
C ALA A 75 -6.72 -5.91 -13.48
N LEU A 76 -6.02 -5.59 -12.38
CA LEU A 76 -5.85 -6.52 -11.25
C LEU A 76 -7.22 -6.88 -10.65
N GLY A 77 -8.07 -5.89 -10.36
CA GLY A 77 -9.40 -6.10 -9.78
C GLY A 77 -10.31 -6.93 -10.69
N GLY A 78 -10.24 -6.69 -11.99
CA GLY A 78 -10.95 -7.50 -13.00
C GLY A 78 -10.55 -8.97 -12.93
N TYR A 79 -9.23 -9.23 -12.88
CA TYR A 79 -8.70 -10.59 -12.76
C TYR A 79 -9.14 -11.27 -11.45
N LEU A 80 -8.98 -10.57 -10.32
CA LEU A 80 -9.33 -11.12 -8.99
C LEU A 80 -10.83 -11.46 -8.92
N THR A 81 -11.69 -10.58 -9.43
CA THR A 81 -13.15 -10.78 -9.42
C THR A 81 -13.58 -11.93 -10.34
N GLN A 82 -13.05 -11.98 -11.56
CA GLN A 82 -13.40 -13.03 -12.54
C GLN A 82 -13.01 -14.44 -12.06
N ASN A 83 -11.96 -14.53 -11.24
CA ASN A 83 -11.47 -15.80 -10.70
C ASN A 83 -11.94 -16.07 -9.26
N HIS A 84 -12.86 -15.28 -8.72
CA HIS A 84 -13.37 -15.40 -7.34
C HIS A 84 -12.28 -15.40 -6.28
N LEU A 85 -11.21 -14.61 -6.50
CA LEU A 85 -10.05 -14.56 -5.60
C LEU A 85 -10.21 -13.53 -4.49
N THR A 86 -11.13 -12.59 -4.60
CA THR A 86 -11.40 -11.56 -3.59
C THR A 86 -11.96 -12.12 -2.28
N GLU A 87 -12.54 -13.32 -2.32
CA GLU A 87 -13.08 -13.99 -1.12
C GLU A 87 -12.00 -14.76 -0.33
N LYS A 88 -10.80 -14.88 -0.89
CA LYS A 88 -9.67 -15.56 -0.26
C LYS A 88 -8.83 -14.59 0.55
N LYS A 89 -8.10 -15.12 1.54
CA LYS A 89 -7.03 -14.37 2.20
C LYS A 89 -5.93 -14.01 1.20
N VAL A 90 -5.22 -12.91 1.47
CA VAL A 90 -4.16 -12.44 0.60
C VAL A 90 -2.83 -12.30 1.33
N LEU A 91 -1.75 -12.72 0.71
CA LEU A 91 -0.38 -12.43 1.07
C LEU A 91 0.17 -11.40 0.09
N LEU A 92 0.58 -10.23 0.59
CA LEU A 92 1.10 -9.13 -0.21
C LEU A 92 2.60 -8.97 0.05
N TYR A 93 3.38 -8.80 -1.03
CA TYR A 93 4.82 -8.54 -0.95
C TYR A 93 5.27 -7.56 -2.03
N GLY A 94 6.16 -6.61 -1.69
CA GLY A 94 6.64 -5.57 -2.61
C GLY A 94 6.04 -4.19 -2.36
N GLU A 95 5.89 -3.79 -1.08
CA GLU A 95 5.42 -2.45 -0.67
C GLU A 95 4.01 -2.08 -1.17
N ILE A 96 3.12 -3.07 -1.27
CA ILE A 96 1.74 -2.91 -1.78
C ILE A 96 0.64 -3.18 -0.73
N PRO A 97 0.76 -2.73 0.53
CA PRO A 97 -0.20 -3.06 1.59
C PRO A 97 -1.62 -2.56 1.31
N ALA A 98 -1.76 -1.53 0.48
CA ALA A 98 -3.07 -0.95 0.14
C ALA A 98 -3.98 -1.90 -0.67
N ILE A 99 -3.42 -2.91 -1.34
CA ILE A 99 -4.17 -3.85 -2.18
C ILE A 99 -5.24 -4.60 -1.37
N SER A 100 -4.92 -5.04 -0.13
CA SER A 100 -5.89 -5.72 0.73
C SER A 100 -7.09 -4.82 1.05
N TYR A 101 -6.84 -3.54 1.35
CA TYR A 101 -7.89 -2.56 1.61
C TYR A 101 -8.72 -2.23 0.37
N ILE A 102 -8.05 -2.09 -0.80
CA ILE A 102 -8.71 -1.75 -2.05
C ILE A 102 -9.71 -2.84 -2.46
N PHE A 103 -9.34 -4.11 -2.31
CA PHE A 103 -10.16 -5.25 -2.72
C PHE A 103 -10.88 -5.96 -1.56
N ASP A 104 -10.84 -5.37 -0.35
CA ASP A 104 -11.47 -5.89 0.87
C ASP A 104 -11.07 -7.34 1.18
N MET A 105 -9.76 -7.63 1.02
CA MET A 105 -9.20 -8.96 1.23
C MET A 105 -8.54 -9.07 2.60
N GLU A 106 -8.85 -10.12 3.36
CA GLU A 106 -8.24 -10.40 4.66
C GLU A 106 -6.77 -10.80 4.50
N PRO A 107 -5.83 -10.22 5.29
CA PRO A 107 -4.43 -10.63 5.23
C PRO A 107 -4.26 -12.08 5.72
N ALA A 108 -3.41 -12.84 5.01
CA ALA A 108 -3.09 -14.22 5.35
C ALA A 108 -2.06 -14.36 6.47
N VAL A 109 -1.24 -13.32 6.69
CA VAL A 109 -0.22 -13.23 7.73
C VAL A 109 -0.55 -12.07 8.66
N TYR A 110 0.16 -11.96 9.78
CA TYR A 110 -0.12 -10.95 10.82
C TYR A 110 -0.28 -9.52 10.29
N THR A 111 0.34 -9.17 9.19
CA THR A 111 0.33 -7.83 8.63
C THR A 111 0.03 -7.82 7.12
N THR A 112 -0.65 -6.78 6.65
CA THR A 112 -0.81 -6.52 5.20
C THR A 112 0.50 -6.09 4.52
N TRP A 113 1.54 -5.82 5.30
CA TRP A 113 2.84 -5.34 4.81
C TRP A 113 3.95 -6.32 5.20
N ALA A 114 4.02 -7.45 4.51
CA ALA A 114 4.90 -8.56 4.86
C ALA A 114 6.40 -8.18 4.79
N ASP A 115 6.79 -7.32 3.86
CA ASP A 115 8.16 -6.81 3.66
C ASP A 115 8.56 -5.66 4.61
N LEU A 116 7.65 -5.17 5.47
CA LEU A 116 7.98 -4.13 6.45
C LEU A 116 9.13 -4.58 7.37
N ARG A 117 10.07 -3.67 7.64
CA ARG A 117 11.26 -3.98 8.47
C ARG A 117 10.92 -4.48 9.88
N SER A 118 9.83 -3.98 10.48
CA SER A 118 9.35 -4.42 11.79
C SER A 118 8.69 -5.80 11.79
N ASN A 119 8.33 -6.34 10.63
CA ASN A 119 7.90 -7.70 10.46
C ASN A 119 9.15 -8.57 10.26
N THR A 120 9.64 -9.24 11.31
CA THR A 120 10.89 -10.00 11.23
C THR A 120 10.74 -11.24 10.36
N LEU A 121 11.88 -11.78 9.88
CA LEU A 121 11.91 -13.01 9.09
C LEU A 121 11.29 -14.18 9.88
N GLU A 122 11.66 -14.34 11.15
CA GLU A 122 11.17 -15.42 12.01
C GLU A 122 9.65 -15.38 12.17
N ARG A 123 9.08 -14.16 12.27
CA ARG A 123 7.63 -13.98 12.36
C ARG A 123 6.96 -14.32 11.05
N LEU A 124 7.48 -13.82 9.94
CA LEU A 124 6.95 -14.15 8.61
C LEU A 124 7.00 -15.66 8.36
N GLN A 125 8.11 -16.31 8.66
CA GLN A 125 8.24 -17.78 8.53
C GLN A 125 7.23 -18.52 9.40
N ALA A 126 7.06 -18.11 10.67
CA ALA A 126 6.07 -18.71 11.57
C ALA A 126 4.64 -18.57 11.05
N ASP A 127 4.28 -17.39 10.52
CA ASP A 127 2.98 -17.15 9.91
C ASP A 127 2.77 -18.02 8.65
N LEU A 128 3.78 -18.11 7.78
CA LEU A 128 3.73 -18.94 6.56
C LEU A 128 3.64 -20.44 6.90
N ASP A 129 4.35 -20.90 7.93
CA ASP A 129 4.34 -22.30 8.35
C ASP A 129 3.02 -22.71 9.00
N ALA A 130 2.30 -21.77 9.61
CA ALA A 130 0.97 -21.99 10.14
C ALA A 130 -0.09 -22.22 9.03
N ILE A 131 0.18 -21.79 7.79
CA ILE A 131 -0.71 -21.99 6.64
C ILE A 131 -0.50 -23.41 6.09
N THR A 132 -1.39 -24.33 6.47
CA THR A 132 -1.37 -25.74 6.02
C THR A 132 -2.54 -26.09 5.11
N THR A 133 -3.60 -25.30 5.16
CA THR A 133 -4.82 -25.42 4.35
C THR A 133 -5.27 -24.01 3.95
N ASP A 134 -6.24 -23.89 3.08
CA ASP A 134 -6.78 -22.61 2.61
C ASP A 134 -5.68 -21.63 2.17
N TYR A 135 -4.85 -22.11 1.29
CA TYR A 135 -3.74 -21.34 0.76
C TYR A 135 -4.19 -20.00 0.19
N PRO A 136 -3.62 -18.86 0.66
CA PRO A 136 -4.01 -17.53 0.26
C PRO A 136 -3.64 -17.24 -1.20
N VAL A 137 -4.23 -16.20 -1.75
CA VAL A 137 -3.72 -15.58 -2.99
C VAL A 137 -2.45 -14.81 -2.64
N VAL A 138 -1.39 -14.97 -3.43
CA VAL A 138 -0.16 -14.19 -3.26
C VAL A 138 -0.07 -13.16 -4.38
N ILE A 139 0.03 -11.89 -4.00
CA ILE A 139 0.16 -10.78 -4.95
C ILE A 139 1.48 -10.07 -4.68
N VAL A 140 2.27 -9.91 -5.71
CA VAL A 140 3.55 -9.20 -5.65
C VAL A 140 3.67 -8.16 -6.76
N THR A 141 4.56 -7.21 -6.60
CA THR A 141 4.88 -6.23 -7.66
C THR A 141 5.63 -6.88 -8.82
N ASP A 142 5.64 -6.19 -9.96
CA ASP A 142 6.32 -6.65 -11.18
C ASP A 142 7.79 -6.97 -10.94
N ALA A 143 8.53 -6.11 -10.23
CA ALA A 143 9.94 -6.33 -9.90
C ALA A 143 10.15 -7.65 -9.12
N ILE A 144 9.33 -7.87 -8.10
CA ILE A 144 9.39 -9.10 -7.28
C ILE A 144 8.95 -10.33 -8.09
N GLY A 145 7.91 -10.19 -8.91
CA GLY A 145 7.42 -11.27 -9.76
C GLY A 145 8.45 -11.74 -10.80
N GLN A 146 9.19 -10.81 -11.40
CA GLN A 146 10.29 -11.11 -12.29
C GLN A 146 11.44 -11.84 -11.57
N GLU A 147 11.78 -11.38 -10.35
CA GLU A 147 12.79 -12.03 -9.53
C GLU A 147 12.38 -13.46 -9.15
N LEU A 148 11.14 -13.67 -8.69
CA LEU A 148 10.59 -15.00 -8.39
C LEU A 148 10.57 -15.94 -9.60
N SER A 149 10.39 -15.39 -10.80
CA SER A 149 10.32 -16.18 -12.04
C SER A 149 11.71 -16.55 -12.60
N GLY A 150 12.75 -15.77 -12.28
CA GLY A 150 14.08 -15.87 -12.90
C GLY A 150 15.18 -16.43 -12.01
N ASN A 151 15.03 -16.43 -10.69
CA ASN A 151 16.09 -16.71 -9.74
C ASN A 151 15.86 -17.99 -8.93
N THR A 152 16.97 -18.68 -8.65
CA THR A 152 17.02 -19.82 -7.72
C THR A 152 17.62 -19.46 -6.35
N SER A 153 18.09 -18.22 -6.17
CA SER A 153 18.71 -17.74 -4.93
C SER A 153 18.40 -16.26 -4.75
N TYR A 154 17.81 -15.91 -3.63
CA TYR A 154 17.40 -14.55 -3.30
C TYR A 154 18.36 -13.94 -2.27
N VAL A 155 18.68 -12.65 -2.45
CA VAL A 155 19.47 -11.88 -1.48
C VAL A 155 18.61 -11.47 -0.29
N ASP A 156 17.34 -11.23 -0.53
CA ASP A 156 16.35 -10.95 0.52
C ASP A 156 15.84 -12.26 1.13
N GLU A 157 16.17 -12.52 2.39
CA GLU A 157 15.77 -13.72 3.11
C GLU A 157 14.24 -13.86 3.26
N LYS A 158 13.49 -12.76 3.30
CA LYS A 158 12.03 -12.80 3.31
C LYS A 158 11.47 -13.21 1.96
N LEU A 159 12.08 -12.73 0.88
CA LEU A 159 11.69 -13.15 -0.46
C LEU A 159 11.97 -14.63 -0.68
N ASP A 160 13.08 -15.13 -0.15
CA ASP A 160 13.40 -16.58 -0.17
C ASP A 160 12.33 -17.38 0.60
N ALA A 161 11.90 -16.91 1.77
CA ALA A 161 10.80 -17.54 2.53
C ALA A 161 9.48 -17.55 1.73
N ILE A 162 9.15 -16.47 1.02
CA ILE A 162 7.99 -16.42 0.12
C ILE A 162 8.14 -17.42 -1.03
N ALA A 163 9.31 -17.50 -1.67
CA ALA A 163 9.57 -18.44 -2.76
C ALA A 163 9.42 -19.90 -2.30
N GLN A 164 9.93 -20.23 -1.12
CA GLN A 164 9.75 -21.56 -0.51
C GLN A 164 8.28 -21.86 -0.21
N PHE A 165 7.55 -20.87 0.30
CA PHE A 165 6.10 -20.98 0.53
C PHE A 165 5.34 -21.25 -0.77
N LEU A 166 5.63 -20.50 -1.85
CA LEU A 166 5.02 -20.72 -3.17
C LEU A 166 5.31 -22.13 -3.70
N SER A 167 6.55 -22.59 -3.56
CA SER A 167 6.96 -23.94 -3.98
C SER A 167 6.23 -25.02 -3.18
N ARG A 168 6.15 -24.88 -1.85
CA ARG A 168 5.47 -25.83 -0.94
C ARG A 168 3.97 -25.92 -1.24
N GLY A 169 3.33 -24.78 -1.53
CA GLY A 169 1.89 -24.70 -1.81
C GLY A 169 1.52 -25.01 -3.26
N ASN A 170 2.48 -25.42 -4.10
CA ASN A 170 2.27 -25.74 -5.52
C ASN A 170 1.61 -24.58 -6.30
N TYR A 171 2.07 -23.36 -6.03
CA TYR A 171 1.51 -22.15 -6.63
C TYR A 171 1.88 -22.01 -8.11
N GLN A 172 0.94 -21.48 -8.86
CA GLN A 172 1.15 -21.09 -10.25
C GLN A 172 0.85 -19.59 -10.44
N CYS A 173 1.62 -18.94 -11.30
CA CYS A 173 1.35 -17.58 -11.71
C CYS A 173 0.20 -17.58 -12.72
N GLY A 174 -0.95 -17.06 -12.31
CA GLY A 174 -2.14 -16.93 -13.15
C GLY A 174 -2.29 -15.55 -13.78
N TYR A 175 -1.55 -14.54 -13.27
CA TYR A 175 -1.58 -13.18 -13.79
C TYR A 175 -0.19 -12.54 -13.69
N ALA A 176 0.28 -11.94 -14.78
CA ALA A 176 1.57 -11.26 -14.85
C ALA A 176 1.45 -10.07 -15.81
N GLN A 177 0.79 -8.99 -15.37
CA GLN A 177 0.51 -7.83 -16.19
C GLN A 177 0.35 -6.57 -15.33
N LYS A 178 0.50 -5.39 -15.97
CA LYS A 178 0.16 -4.10 -15.37
C LYS A 178 0.70 -3.91 -13.95
N GLY A 179 2.00 -4.22 -13.77
CA GLY A 179 2.71 -3.97 -12.52
C GLY A 179 2.51 -5.00 -11.40
N TYR A 180 1.74 -6.08 -11.63
CA TYR A 180 1.45 -7.10 -10.61
C TYR A 180 1.59 -8.52 -11.15
N TYR A 181 1.99 -9.42 -10.24
CA TYR A 181 1.91 -10.87 -10.42
C TYR A 181 0.98 -11.45 -9.36
N VAL A 182 0.12 -12.38 -9.77
CA VAL A 182 -0.79 -13.09 -8.85
C VAL A 182 -0.54 -14.59 -8.96
N TYR A 183 -0.25 -15.19 -7.81
CA TYR A 183 -0.03 -16.62 -7.67
C TYR A 183 -1.19 -17.25 -6.89
N THR A 184 -1.64 -18.42 -7.36
CA THR A 184 -2.69 -19.22 -6.71
C THR A 184 -2.24 -20.66 -6.57
N SER A 185 -2.55 -21.31 -5.45
CA SER A 185 -2.34 -22.75 -5.27
C SER A 185 -3.33 -23.55 -6.11
N GLN A 186 -2.89 -24.68 -6.63
CA GLN A 186 -3.74 -25.65 -7.35
C GLN A 186 -4.48 -26.57 -6.41
#